data_9c3d1c9106905683449870ed11e2a2d1
#
_entry.id   9c3d1c9106905683449870ed11e2a2d1
#
_cell.length_a   1.000
_cell.length_b   1.000
_cell.length_c   1.000
_cell.angle_alpha   90.00
_cell.angle_beta   90.00
_cell.angle_gamma   90.00
#
_symmetry.space_group_name_H-M   'P 1'
#
loop_
_entity.id
_entity.type
_entity.pdbx_description
1 polymer ?
#
loop_
_entity_poly.entity_id
_entity_poly.type
_entity_poly.pdbx_seq_one_letter_code
_entity_poly.pdbx_strand_id
1 'polypeptide(L)'
;MELLVAVVVGLVVVGLILGVVLSRRRPAPGRTPPTPGRGGVATGDRQTAATTAPPRTPGPGLAGRIRSAFGSAVQDPWSELEGLLIGADVGPSTSARIVGDVRARYGQGEDPSALVGEEIRSILGASSSLELPTEGLGVVLVVGVNGSGKTTTIGKLAARLSSQGKRVSIANSDTFRAAASEQLGVWAERAGAHLVRQERGADPGAVAFDAVQAARARGSDVLIVDTAGRLHTKQPLMEELKKVRRVIEKAVGRSPDETLLVLDATTGQNGIAQALAFTEAVEVTGVALTKLDGTAKGGVVLAVRDQLGVPVKVVGTGESVGDLEPFDSEAFAARLLGG
;
A
#
# COMPACT_ATOMS: atom_id res chain seq x y z
N MET A 1 -49.67 30.63 -13.91
CA MET A 1 -49.89 30.23 -12.51
C MET A 1 -48.81 29.24 -12.06
N GLU A 2 -48.38 28.33 -12.88
CA GLU A 2 -47.33 27.32 -12.53
C GLU A 2 -45.96 27.92 -12.26
N LEU A 3 -45.54 28.95 -13.04
CA LEU A 3 -44.25 29.62 -12.85
C LEU A 3 -44.12 30.31 -11.47
N LEU A 4 -45.23 30.91 -10.98
CA LEU A 4 -45.25 31.58 -9.70
C LEU A 4 -45.16 30.59 -8.53
N VAL A 5 -45.78 29.41 -8.67
CA VAL A 5 -45.73 28.32 -7.67
C VAL A 5 -44.30 27.76 -7.60
N ALA A 6 -43.63 27.54 -8.75
CA ALA A 6 -42.25 27.04 -8.78
C ALA A 6 -41.26 28.01 -8.11
N VAL A 7 -41.41 29.33 -8.29
CA VAL A 7 -40.57 30.35 -7.67
C VAL A 7 -40.77 30.38 -6.15
N VAL A 8 -42.02 30.31 -5.67
CA VAL A 8 -42.33 30.31 -4.24
C VAL A 8 -41.78 29.05 -3.55
N VAL A 9 -41.93 27.86 -4.17
CA VAL A 9 -41.39 26.62 -3.64
C VAL A 9 -39.86 26.67 -3.58
N GLY A 10 -39.19 27.19 -4.64
CA GLY A 10 -37.75 27.40 -4.65
C GLY A 10 -37.22 28.28 -3.52
N LEU A 11 -37.93 29.41 -3.23
CA LEU A 11 -37.56 30.34 -2.15
C LEU A 11 -37.75 29.71 -0.76
N VAL A 12 -38.78 28.88 -0.56
CA VAL A 12 -39.01 28.16 0.70
C VAL A 12 -37.92 27.12 0.95
N VAL A 13 -37.50 26.36 -0.07
CA VAL A 13 -36.45 25.39 0.05
C VAL A 13 -35.10 26.02 0.36
N VAL A 14 -34.77 27.13 -0.30
CA VAL A 14 -33.54 27.91 -0.01
C VAL A 14 -33.55 28.47 1.40
N GLY A 15 -34.69 29.00 1.88
CA GLY A 15 -34.86 29.51 3.25
C GLY A 15 -34.66 28.42 4.31
N LEU A 16 -35.18 27.19 4.06
CA LEU A 16 -35.01 26.05 4.96
C LEU A 16 -33.56 25.59 5.03
N ILE A 17 -32.85 25.53 3.89
CA ILE A 17 -31.44 25.16 3.84
C ILE A 17 -30.58 26.20 4.56
N LEU A 18 -30.81 27.49 4.35
CA LEU A 18 -30.11 28.57 5.05
C LEU A 18 -30.35 28.53 6.57
N GLY A 19 -31.58 28.22 6.99
CA GLY A 19 -31.95 28.10 8.41
C GLY A 19 -31.20 26.96 9.11
N VAL A 20 -31.05 25.80 8.46
CA VAL A 20 -30.30 24.64 8.98
C VAL A 20 -28.79 24.93 9.06
N VAL A 21 -28.23 25.64 8.08
CA VAL A 21 -26.79 25.99 8.07
C VAL A 21 -26.47 27.02 9.16
N LEU A 22 -27.35 28.01 9.38
CA LEU A 22 -27.17 29.04 10.42
C LEU A 22 -27.41 28.49 11.84
N SER A 23 -28.31 27.53 12.03
CA SER A 23 -28.54 26.91 13.35
C SER A 23 -27.36 26.06 13.84
N ARG A 24 -26.52 25.52 12.92
CA ARG A 24 -25.29 24.77 13.24
C ARG A 24 -24.10 25.64 13.63
N ARG A 25 -24.20 26.98 13.54
CA ARG A 25 -23.13 27.94 13.89
C ARG A 25 -23.35 28.65 15.23
N ARG A 26 -24.04 28.04 16.19
CA ARG A 26 -24.10 28.63 17.56
C ARG A 26 -22.78 28.31 18.27
N PRO A 27 -21.98 29.34 18.68
CA PRO A 27 -20.82 29.15 19.51
C PRO A 27 -21.24 28.73 20.92
N ALA A 28 -20.50 27.78 21.50
CA ALA A 28 -20.67 27.39 22.90
C ALA A 28 -20.39 28.57 23.83
N PRO A 29 -21.07 28.68 24.98
CA PRO A 29 -20.87 29.78 25.92
C PRO A 29 -19.47 29.76 26.50
N GLY A 30 -18.81 30.92 26.46
CA GLY A 30 -17.42 31.13 26.85
C GLY A 30 -17.15 30.76 28.31
N ARG A 31 -16.09 30.02 28.55
CA ARG A 31 -15.43 29.94 29.85
C ARG A 31 -14.43 31.08 29.96
N THR A 32 -14.66 31.98 30.92
CA THR A 32 -13.72 33.02 31.34
C THR A 32 -12.44 32.38 31.90
N PRO A 33 -11.23 32.89 31.53
CA PRO A 33 -10.00 32.44 32.15
C PRO A 33 -9.85 32.98 33.57
N PRO A 34 -9.30 32.22 34.53
CA PRO A 34 -9.04 32.71 35.89
C PRO A 34 -7.81 33.62 35.89
N THR A 35 -7.92 34.68 36.67
CA THR A 35 -6.91 35.70 37.00
C THR A 35 -5.70 35.08 37.72
N PRO A 36 -4.45 35.50 37.47
CA PRO A 36 -3.29 34.97 38.19
C PRO A 36 -3.18 35.59 39.59
N GLY A 37 -3.41 34.77 40.60
CA GLY A 37 -3.10 35.06 41.99
C GLY A 37 -1.64 34.76 42.29
N ARG A 38 -0.95 35.77 42.89
CA ARG A 38 0.41 35.67 43.44
C ARG A 38 0.41 34.81 44.73
N GLY A 39 1.45 34.00 44.85
CA GLY A 39 1.98 33.62 46.16
C GLY A 39 2.03 32.14 46.47
N GLY A 40 3.23 31.63 46.79
CA GLY A 40 3.42 30.44 47.56
C GLY A 40 4.29 29.36 46.91
N VAL A 41 5.61 29.45 47.15
CA VAL A 41 6.57 28.38 46.96
C VAL A 41 6.24 27.23 47.94
N ALA A 42 5.93 26.06 47.43
CA ALA A 42 5.98 24.81 48.16
C ALA A 42 6.54 23.72 47.26
N THR A 43 7.79 23.41 47.47
CA THR A 43 8.47 22.20 46.97
C THR A 43 7.74 20.97 47.54
N GLY A 44 7.13 20.24 46.64
CA GLY A 44 6.49 18.96 46.90
C GLY A 44 6.73 18.04 45.73
N ASP A 45 7.69 17.14 45.83
CA ASP A 45 7.94 16.02 44.93
C ASP A 45 6.67 15.20 44.72
N ARG A 46 6.01 15.39 43.55
CA ARG A 46 5.07 14.40 43.02
C ARG A 46 5.82 13.55 42.00
N GLN A 47 6.42 12.48 42.49
CA GLN A 47 6.73 11.31 41.69
C GLN A 47 5.42 10.83 41.05
N THR A 48 5.22 11.18 39.77
CA THR A 48 4.26 10.48 38.90
C THR A 48 4.81 9.06 38.73
N ALA A 49 4.29 8.12 39.50
CA ALA A 49 4.48 6.70 39.25
C ALA A 49 3.89 6.39 37.88
N ALA A 50 4.75 6.35 36.85
CA ALA A 50 4.46 5.69 35.61
C ALA A 50 4.21 4.22 35.92
N THR A 51 2.96 3.79 35.94
CA THR A 51 2.60 2.38 36.00
C THR A 51 3.09 1.76 34.69
N THR A 52 4.33 1.28 34.70
CA THR A 52 4.85 0.38 33.67
C THR A 52 4.06 -0.92 33.78
N ALA A 53 3.11 -1.11 32.87
CA ALA A 53 2.50 -2.42 32.67
C ALA A 53 3.64 -3.44 32.46
N PRO A 54 3.59 -4.62 33.08
CA PRO A 54 4.64 -5.62 32.91
C PRO A 54 4.77 -5.97 31.44
N PRO A 55 6.00 -6.20 30.91
CA PRO A 55 6.19 -6.62 29.54
C PRO A 55 5.35 -7.87 29.29
N ARG A 56 4.41 -7.79 28.34
CA ARG A 56 3.65 -8.96 27.93
C ARG A 56 4.63 -9.94 27.33
N THR A 57 4.83 -11.09 27.96
CA THR A 57 5.54 -12.21 27.36
C THR A 57 4.90 -12.51 26.02
N PRO A 58 5.66 -12.59 24.93
CA PRO A 58 5.10 -12.95 23.64
C PRO A 58 4.39 -14.31 23.79
N GLY A 59 3.10 -14.35 23.47
CA GLY A 59 2.37 -15.61 23.44
C GLY A 59 2.96 -16.53 22.36
N PRO A 60 2.58 -17.81 22.33
CA PRO A 60 3.07 -18.75 21.33
C PRO A 60 2.80 -18.20 19.93
N GLY A 61 3.80 -18.27 19.03
CA GLY A 61 3.69 -17.91 17.62
C GLY A 61 2.60 -18.71 16.92
N LEU A 62 2.33 -18.39 15.64
CA LEU A 62 1.28 -19.06 14.86
C LEU A 62 1.47 -20.58 14.85
N ALA A 63 2.68 -21.08 14.61
CA ALA A 63 3.00 -22.51 14.63
C ALA A 63 2.68 -23.18 15.98
N GLY A 64 2.99 -22.51 17.10
CA GLY A 64 2.65 -23.01 18.45
C GLY A 64 1.14 -23.10 18.69
N ARG A 65 0.40 -22.11 18.21
CA ARG A 65 -1.08 -22.08 18.30
C ARG A 65 -1.71 -23.17 17.43
N ILE A 66 -1.18 -23.40 16.23
CA ILE A 66 -1.62 -24.49 15.34
C ILE A 66 -1.42 -25.85 16.04
N ARG A 67 -0.22 -26.12 16.57
CA ARG A 67 0.01 -27.37 17.32
C ARG A 67 -0.95 -27.54 18.49
N SER A 68 -1.22 -26.46 19.22
CA SER A 68 -2.18 -26.51 20.33
C SER A 68 -3.60 -26.84 19.88
N ALA A 69 -4.05 -26.33 18.73
CA ALA A 69 -5.38 -26.62 18.17
C ALA A 69 -5.54 -28.11 17.81
N PHE A 70 -4.48 -28.75 17.33
CA PHE A 70 -4.51 -30.19 16.98
C PHE A 70 -4.16 -31.12 18.16
N GLY A 71 -3.53 -30.60 19.22
CA GLY A 71 -3.18 -31.36 20.43
C GLY A 71 -4.19 -31.30 21.56
N SER A 72 -5.18 -30.41 21.49
CA SER A 72 -6.24 -30.25 22.49
C SER A 72 -7.53 -30.99 22.10
N ALA A 73 -8.45 -31.21 23.07
CA ALA A 73 -9.78 -31.76 22.80
C ALA A 73 -10.72 -30.76 22.07
N VAL A 74 -10.20 -30.05 21.08
CA VAL A 74 -10.98 -29.14 20.21
C VAL A 74 -11.85 -29.99 19.32
N GLN A 75 -13.16 -29.68 19.26
CA GLN A 75 -14.11 -30.47 18.46
C GLN A 75 -13.82 -30.41 16.95
N ASP A 76 -13.27 -29.28 16.45
CA ASP A 76 -12.92 -29.10 15.04
C ASP A 76 -11.59 -28.31 14.90
N PRO A 77 -10.45 -28.99 14.84
CA PRO A 77 -9.16 -28.34 14.70
C PRO A 77 -8.98 -27.60 13.36
N TRP A 78 -9.76 -27.96 12.34
CA TRP A 78 -9.68 -27.35 11.02
C TRP A 78 -10.32 -25.95 11.00
N SER A 79 -11.49 -25.80 11.63
CA SER A 79 -12.10 -24.48 11.83
C SER A 79 -11.25 -23.59 12.72
N GLU A 80 -10.59 -24.15 13.73
CA GLU A 80 -9.64 -23.41 14.57
C GLU A 80 -8.44 -22.92 13.75
N LEU A 81 -7.86 -23.79 12.90
CA LEU A 81 -6.77 -23.44 11.98
C LEU A 81 -7.17 -22.29 11.04
N GLU A 82 -8.37 -22.37 10.44
CA GLU A 82 -8.87 -21.29 9.58
C GLU A 82 -8.98 -19.96 10.35
N GLY A 83 -9.54 -20.00 11.55
CA GLY A 83 -9.61 -18.83 12.44
C GLY A 83 -8.26 -18.24 12.79
N LEU A 84 -7.23 -19.08 13.01
CA LEU A 84 -5.86 -18.66 13.27
C LEU A 84 -5.22 -17.94 12.07
N LEU A 85 -5.45 -18.45 10.85
CA LEU A 85 -4.95 -17.86 9.60
C LEU A 85 -5.65 -16.52 9.30
N ILE A 86 -6.96 -16.46 9.46
CA ILE A 86 -7.73 -15.21 9.32
C ILE A 86 -7.25 -14.18 10.34
N GLY A 87 -7.05 -14.59 11.59
CA GLY A 87 -6.49 -13.74 12.65
C GLY A 87 -5.00 -13.36 12.43
N ALA A 88 -4.35 -13.93 11.43
CA ALA A 88 -3.03 -13.57 10.96
C ALA A 88 -3.07 -12.67 9.69
N ASP A 89 -4.23 -12.12 9.33
CA ASP A 89 -4.48 -11.27 8.15
C ASP A 89 -4.35 -12.00 6.80
N VAL A 90 -4.37 -13.34 6.77
CA VAL A 90 -4.28 -14.13 5.53
C VAL A 90 -5.52 -13.97 4.64
N GLY A 91 -6.65 -13.60 5.26
CA GLY A 91 -7.93 -13.44 4.57
C GLY A 91 -8.68 -14.77 4.36
N PRO A 92 -10.03 -14.72 4.25
CA PRO A 92 -10.86 -15.93 4.27
C PRO A 92 -10.59 -16.90 3.12
N SER A 93 -10.49 -16.40 1.88
CA SER A 93 -10.32 -17.25 0.68
C SER A 93 -9.01 -18.04 0.73
N THR A 94 -7.91 -17.37 0.99
CA THR A 94 -6.58 -18.01 1.07
C THR A 94 -6.47 -18.91 2.29
N SER A 95 -7.10 -18.55 3.43
CA SER A 95 -7.15 -19.38 4.62
C SER A 95 -7.88 -20.70 4.36
N ALA A 96 -9.08 -20.65 3.74
CA ALA A 96 -9.85 -21.84 3.38
C ALA A 96 -9.07 -22.75 2.41
N ARG A 97 -8.33 -22.17 1.44
CA ARG A 97 -7.48 -22.94 0.53
C ARG A 97 -6.34 -23.64 1.28
N ILE A 98 -5.61 -22.91 2.11
CA ILE A 98 -4.51 -23.51 2.92
C ILE A 98 -5.05 -24.65 3.80
N VAL A 99 -6.19 -24.45 4.47
CA VAL A 99 -6.83 -25.50 5.29
C VAL A 99 -7.20 -26.69 4.45
N GLY A 100 -7.77 -26.49 3.25
CA GLY A 100 -8.13 -27.57 2.32
C GLY A 100 -6.92 -28.39 1.89
N ASP A 101 -5.84 -27.72 1.46
CA ASP A 101 -4.63 -28.35 0.97
C ASP A 101 -3.88 -29.11 2.09
N VAL A 102 -3.77 -28.51 3.28
CA VAL A 102 -3.17 -29.15 4.46
C VAL A 102 -4.02 -30.34 4.92
N ARG A 103 -5.35 -30.21 4.96
CA ARG A 103 -6.24 -31.30 5.34
C ARG A 103 -6.17 -32.51 4.41
N ALA A 104 -6.00 -32.27 3.11
CA ALA A 104 -5.86 -33.34 2.12
C ALA A 104 -4.54 -34.11 2.27
N ARG A 105 -3.50 -33.51 2.83
CA ARG A 105 -2.15 -34.09 3.02
C ARG A 105 -1.94 -34.62 4.43
N TYR A 106 -2.74 -34.20 5.41
CA TYR A 106 -2.53 -34.51 6.82
C TYR A 106 -2.73 -35.99 7.12
N GLY A 107 -1.70 -36.66 7.62
CA GLY A 107 -1.69 -38.03 8.10
C GLY A 107 -1.46 -38.12 9.61
N GLN A 108 -1.68 -39.35 10.17
CA GLN A 108 -1.44 -39.59 11.58
C GLN A 108 0.05 -39.41 11.95
N GLY A 109 0.32 -38.55 12.92
CA GLY A 109 1.67 -38.31 13.44
C GLY A 109 2.44 -37.20 12.74
N GLU A 110 1.87 -36.55 11.75
CA GLU A 110 2.50 -35.37 11.11
C GLU A 110 2.27 -34.10 11.93
N ASP A 111 3.22 -33.19 11.91
CA ASP A 111 3.09 -31.85 12.53
C ASP A 111 2.27 -30.95 11.63
N PRO A 112 1.02 -30.56 12.01
CA PRO A 112 0.18 -29.71 11.19
C PRO A 112 0.82 -28.32 10.95
N SER A 113 1.66 -27.85 11.89
CA SER A 113 2.35 -26.56 11.73
C SER A 113 3.43 -26.61 10.65
N ALA A 114 4.07 -27.77 10.47
CA ALA A 114 5.05 -27.99 9.39
C ALA A 114 4.36 -27.98 8.02
N LEU A 115 3.23 -28.69 7.88
CA LEU A 115 2.44 -28.71 6.64
C LEU A 115 1.91 -27.31 6.26
N VAL A 116 1.42 -26.55 7.24
CA VAL A 116 1.02 -25.16 7.01
C VAL A 116 2.22 -24.30 6.58
N GLY A 117 3.38 -24.51 7.19
CA GLY A 117 4.61 -23.81 6.82
C GLY A 117 5.07 -24.12 5.39
N GLU A 118 4.95 -25.38 4.95
CA GLU A 118 5.22 -25.79 3.57
C GLU A 118 4.25 -25.11 2.59
N GLU A 119 2.96 -25.09 2.92
CA GLU A 119 1.95 -24.48 2.08
C GLU A 119 2.15 -22.97 1.97
N ILE A 120 2.48 -22.28 3.06
CA ILE A 120 2.85 -20.87 3.06
C ILE A 120 4.04 -20.60 2.13
N ARG A 121 5.11 -21.40 2.21
CA ARG A 121 6.27 -21.27 1.32
C ARG A 121 5.90 -21.54 -0.14
N SER A 122 5.07 -22.55 -0.38
CA SER A 122 4.56 -22.87 -1.72
C SER A 122 3.81 -21.69 -2.35
N ILE A 123 2.93 -21.01 -1.58
CA ILE A 123 2.21 -19.83 -2.03
C ILE A 123 3.16 -18.67 -2.32
N LEU A 124 4.08 -18.38 -1.41
CA LEU A 124 5.03 -17.26 -1.57
C LEU A 124 5.96 -17.49 -2.77
N GLY A 125 6.38 -18.73 -2.99
CA GLY A 125 7.39 -19.05 -3.98
C GLY A 125 8.76 -18.45 -3.66
N ALA A 126 9.66 -18.46 -4.61
CA ALA A 126 10.98 -17.84 -4.46
C ALA A 126 10.87 -16.31 -4.36
N SER A 127 11.78 -15.71 -3.60
CA SER A 127 11.93 -14.25 -3.54
C SER A 127 12.24 -13.71 -4.94
N SER A 128 11.59 -12.61 -5.31
CA SER A 128 11.74 -11.95 -6.61
C SER A 128 12.16 -10.51 -6.42
N SER A 129 13.22 -10.10 -7.08
CA SER A 129 13.69 -8.72 -7.12
C SER A 129 13.09 -7.95 -8.30
N LEU A 130 13.34 -6.64 -8.34
CA LEU A 130 13.04 -5.83 -9.53
C LEU A 130 13.97 -6.26 -10.67
N GLU A 131 13.38 -6.60 -11.81
CA GLU A 131 14.11 -7.01 -12.99
C GLU A 131 14.39 -5.81 -13.89
N LEU A 132 15.57 -5.24 -13.75
CA LEU A 132 16.02 -4.11 -14.57
C LEU A 132 17.18 -4.55 -15.45
N PRO A 133 17.29 -4.04 -16.68
CA PRO A 133 18.37 -4.38 -17.57
C PRO A 133 19.71 -3.92 -17.00
N THR A 134 20.76 -4.69 -17.29
CA THR A 134 22.13 -4.33 -16.91
C THR A 134 22.68 -3.21 -17.77
N GLU A 135 22.21 -3.09 -19.02
CA GLU A 135 22.60 -2.07 -19.98
C GLU A 135 21.37 -1.38 -20.59
N GLY A 136 21.51 -0.10 -20.87
CA GLY A 136 20.44 0.74 -21.42
C GLY A 136 19.45 1.23 -20.36
N LEU A 137 18.34 1.80 -20.83
CA LEU A 137 17.33 2.41 -19.97
C LEU A 137 16.34 1.36 -19.48
N GLY A 138 16.32 1.07 -18.18
CA GLY A 138 15.25 0.32 -17.51
C GLY A 138 14.03 1.20 -17.24
N VAL A 139 12.83 0.67 -17.41
CA VAL A 139 11.58 1.43 -17.18
C VAL A 139 10.70 0.71 -16.17
N VAL A 140 10.36 1.41 -15.08
CA VAL A 140 9.44 0.97 -14.04
C VAL A 140 8.16 1.80 -14.13
N LEU A 141 7.06 1.19 -14.54
CA LEU A 141 5.74 1.80 -14.51
C LEU A 141 5.09 1.53 -13.15
N VAL A 142 4.76 2.59 -12.38
CA VAL A 142 4.18 2.45 -11.05
C VAL A 142 2.69 2.75 -11.09
N VAL A 143 1.87 1.77 -10.70
CA VAL A 143 0.41 1.84 -10.72
C VAL A 143 -0.19 1.55 -9.34
N GLY A 144 -1.46 1.88 -9.13
CA GLY A 144 -2.20 1.62 -7.89
C GLY A 144 -3.15 2.75 -7.53
N VAL A 145 -4.00 2.53 -6.53
CA VAL A 145 -5.02 3.51 -6.11
C VAL A 145 -4.43 4.74 -5.42
N ASN A 146 -5.19 5.84 -5.37
CA ASN A 146 -4.80 7.00 -4.58
C ASN A 146 -4.72 6.63 -3.09
N GLY A 147 -3.65 7.11 -2.42
CA GLY A 147 -3.41 6.83 -1.01
C GLY A 147 -2.70 5.49 -0.74
N SER A 148 -2.46 4.65 -1.75
CA SER A 148 -1.69 3.41 -1.57
C SER A 148 -0.19 3.61 -1.29
N GLY A 149 0.32 4.84 -1.39
CA GLY A 149 1.74 5.13 -1.15
C GLY A 149 2.61 5.19 -2.42
N LYS A 150 2.03 5.29 -3.63
CA LYS A 150 2.81 5.35 -4.90
C LYS A 150 3.94 6.37 -4.88
N THR A 151 3.62 7.64 -4.64
CA THR A 151 4.60 8.73 -4.66
C THR A 151 5.73 8.51 -3.65
N THR A 152 5.40 8.02 -2.45
CA THR A 152 6.40 7.66 -1.42
C THR A 152 7.25 6.47 -1.85
N THR A 153 6.63 5.43 -2.41
CA THR A 153 7.35 4.24 -2.93
C THR A 153 8.30 4.62 -4.06
N ILE A 154 7.86 5.47 -4.99
CA ILE A 154 8.70 6.00 -6.08
C ILE A 154 9.92 6.73 -5.51
N GLY A 155 9.70 7.62 -4.54
CA GLY A 155 10.79 8.36 -3.91
C GLY A 155 11.81 7.47 -3.21
N LYS A 156 11.34 6.49 -2.43
CA LYS A 156 12.20 5.53 -1.75
C LYS A 156 12.94 4.61 -2.73
N LEU A 157 12.25 4.14 -3.77
CA LEU A 157 12.84 3.33 -4.83
C LEU A 157 13.93 4.10 -5.59
N ALA A 158 13.67 5.36 -5.95
CA ALA A 158 14.63 6.23 -6.59
C ALA A 158 15.87 6.42 -5.72
N ALA A 159 15.70 6.74 -4.42
CA ALA A 159 16.80 6.90 -3.49
C ALA A 159 17.63 5.61 -3.34
N ARG A 160 16.97 4.45 -3.26
CA ARG A 160 17.64 3.16 -3.19
C ARG A 160 18.45 2.86 -4.47
N LEU A 161 17.88 3.08 -5.66
CA LEU A 161 18.58 2.88 -6.92
C LEU A 161 19.76 3.85 -7.07
N SER A 162 19.57 5.11 -6.68
CA SER A 162 20.67 6.10 -6.67
C SER A 162 21.79 5.71 -5.71
N SER A 163 21.48 5.18 -4.53
CA SER A 163 22.50 4.68 -3.59
C SER A 163 23.30 3.49 -4.13
N GLN A 164 22.74 2.76 -5.10
CA GLN A 164 23.40 1.67 -5.84
C GLN A 164 24.19 2.19 -7.06
N GLY A 165 24.33 3.51 -7.21
CA GLY A 165 25.07 4.15 -8.30
C GLY A 165 24.30 4.30 -9.61
N LYS A 166 22.99 4.01 -9.64
CA LYS A 166 22.15 4.18 -10.84
C LYS A 166 21.75 5.66 -11.02
N ARG A 167 21.79 6.15 -12.25
CA ARG A 167 21.23 7.45 -12.63
C ARG A 167 19.74 7.32 -12.86
N VAL A 168 18.94 7.93 -12.00
CA VAL A 168 17.49 7.77 -11.99
C VAL A 168 16.80 9.01 -12.57
N SER A 169 15.83 8.80 -13.44
CA SER A 169 14.82 9.77 -13.85
C SER A 169 13.45 9.37 -13.35
N ILE A 170 12.61 10.36 -13.05
CA ILE A 170 11.23 10.16 -12.60
C ILE A 170 10.32 10.94 -13.53
N ALA A 171 9.23 10.32 -14.02
CA ALA A 171 8.17 10.97 -14.78
C ALA A 171 6.93 11.16 -13.90
N ASN A 172 6.41 12.38 -13.84
CA ASN A 172 5.15 12.68 -13.18
C ASN A 172 4.00 12.63 -14.19
N SER A 173 3.42 11.43 -14.42
CA SER A 173 2.25 11.27 -15.28
C SER A 173 0.91 11.37 -14.51
N ASP A 174 0.89 11.58 -13.19
CA ASP A 174 -0.31 12.02 -12.44
C ASP A 174 -0.50 13.54 -12.58
N THR A 175 -0.84 14.01 -13.78
CA THR A 175 -0.87 15.43 -14.16
C THR A 175 -1.98 16.23 -13.48
N PHE A 176 -2.91 15.59 -12.81
CA PHE A 176 -4.06 16.27 -12.21
C PHE A 176 -3.87 16.64 -10.73
N ARG A 177 -2.91 16.04 -10.04
CA ARG A 177 -2.69 16.23 -8.61
C ARG A 177 -1.49 17.14 -8.32
N ALA A 178 -1.75 18.44 -8.18
CA ALA A 178 -0.69 19.43 -7.92
C ALA A 178 0.16 19.08 -6.69
N ALA A 179 -0.48 18.76 -5.56
CA ALA A 179 0.22 18.38 -4.32
C ALA A 179 1.09 17.11 -4.48
N ALA A 180 0.65 16.14 -5.29
CA ALA A 180 1.46 14.95 -5.57
C ALA A 180 2.69 15.30 -6.41
N SER A 181 2.56 16.21 -7.37
CA SER A 181 3.67 16.70 -8.18
C SER A 181 4.73 17.43 -7.34
N GLU A 182 4.30 18.27 -6.41
CA GLU A 182 5.22 18.95 -5.46
C GLU A 182 5.92 17.96 -4.55
N GLN A 183 5.18 17.00 -3.99
CA GLN A 183 5.74 15.94 -3.17
C GLN A 183 6.76 15.09 -3.93
N LEU A 184 6.45 14.74 -5.19
CA LEU A 184 7.37 13.99 -6.05
C LEU A 184 8.64 14.78 -6.34
N GLY A 185 8.54 16.12 -6.46
CA GLY A 185 9.69 17.02 -6.60
C GLY A 185 10.66 16.93 -5.40
N VAL A 186 10.12 16.97 -4.18
CA VAL A 186 10.92 16.80 -2.96
C VAL A 186 11.61 15.44 -2.91
N TRP A 187 10.92 14.38 -3.32
CA TRP A 187 11.50 13.05 -3.38
C TRP A 187 12.60 12.93 -4.45
N ALA A 188 12.38 13.51 -5.64
CA ALA A 188 13.37 13.52 -6.71
C ALA A 188 14.66 14.23 -6.27
N GLU A 189 14.53 15.40 -5.64
CA GLU A 189 15.66 16.14 -5.08
C GLU A 189 16.45 15.32 -4.05
N ARG A 190 15.73 14.71 -3.08
CA ARG A 190 16.37 13.87 -2.04
C ARG A 190 17.08 12.65 -2.61
N ALA A 191 16.55 12.08 -3.68
CA ALA A 191 17.14 10.93 -4.37
C ALA A 191 18.26 11.31 -5.36
N GLY A 192 18.48 12.59 -5.64
CA GLY A 192 19.34 13.04 -6.71
C GLY A 192 18.84 12.64 -8.10
N ALA A 193 17.52 12.39 -8.24
CA ALA A 193 16.88 11.96 -9.47
C ALA A 193 16.41 13.14 -10.32
N HIS A 194 16.44 12.99 -11.65
CA HIS A 194 15.89 13.98 -12.55
C HIS A 194 14.37 13.84 -12.69
N LEU A 195 13.61 14.91 -12.36
CA LEU A 195 12.15 14.93 -12.50
C LEU A 195 11.73 15.52 -13.84
N VAL A 196 10.98 14.73 -14.62
CA VAL A 196 10.28 15.18 -15.83
C VAL A 196 8.81 15.42 -15.48
N ARG A 197 8.33 16.62 -15.69
CA ARG A 197 6.94 17.04 -15.48
C ARG A 197 6.51 18.01 -16.55
N GLN A 198 5.22 18.04 -16.84
CA GLN A 198 4.58 19.02 -17.69
C GLN A 198 3.56 19.85 -16.90
N GLU A 199 2.89 20.77 -17.55
CA GLU A 199 1.83 21.58 -16.97
C GLU A 199 0.66 20.71 -16.48
N ARG A 200 -0.08 21.24 -15.53
CA ARG A 200 -1.25 20.56 -14.98
C ARG A 200 -2.29 20.28 -16.07
N GLY A 201 -2.76 19.02 -16.13
CA GLY A 201 -3.74 18.58 -17.12
C GLY A 201 -3.14 18.18 -18.45
N ALA A 202 -1.80 18.17 -18.59
CA ALA A 202 -1.16 17.60 -19.77
C ALA A 202 -1.54 16.11 -19.96
N ASP A 203 -1.44 15.61 -21.18
CA ASP A 203 -1.71 14.20 -21.49
C ASP A 203 -0.67 13.30 -20.80
N PRO A 204 -1.07 12.37 -19.92
CA PRO A 204 -0.15 11.46 -19.22
C PRO A 204 0.75 10.66 -20.16
N GLY A 205 0.25 10.28 -21.34
CA GLY A 205 1.03 9.60 -22.37
C GLY A 205 2.13 10.49 -22.96
N ALA A 206 1.84 11.77 -23.19
CA ALA A 206 2.85 12.72 -23.66
C ALA A 206 3.95 12.92 -22.64
N VAL A 207 3.61 13.05 -21.35
CA VAL A 207 4.60 13.13 -20.26
C VAL A 207 5.50 11.89 -20.24
N ALA A 208 4.91 10.70 -20.36
CA ALA A 208 5.68 9.45 -20.36
C ALA A 208 6.62 9.36 -21.58
N PHE A 209 6.17 9.81 -22.77
CA PHE A 209 7.01 9.86 -23.96
C PHE A 209 8.21 10.80 -23.79
N ASP A 210 7.96 12.03 -23.37
CA ASP A 210 9.01 13.03 -23.14
C ASP A 210 9.99 12.58 -22.07
N ALA A 211 9.50 11.88 -21.05
CA ALA A 211 10.33 11.32 -19.99
C ALA A 211 11.29 10.24 -20.53
N VAL A 212 10.83 9.36 -21.42
CA VAL A 212 11.73 8.38 -22.07
C VAL A 212 12.80 9.09 -22.90
N GLN A 213 12.45 10.13 -23.68
CA GLN A 213 13.40 10.88 -24.47
C GLN A 213 14.41 11.62 -23.56
N ALA A 214 13.94 12.28 -22.50
CA ALA A 214 14.78 13.00 -21.56
C ALA A 214 15.71 12.05 -20.80
N ALA A 215 15.23 10.88 -20.36
CA ALA A 215 16.01 9.86 -19.67
C ALA A 215 17.16 9.34 -20.57
N ARG A 216 16.86 9.05 -21.84
CA ARG A 216 17.87 8.64 -22.83
C ARG A 216 18.91 9.72 -23.08
N ALA A 217 18.48 10.95 -23.31
CA ALA A 217 19.40 12.08 -23.57
C ALA A 217 20.35 12.35 -22.38
N ARG A 218 19.88 12.08 -21.15
CA ARG A 218 20.68 12.21 -19.92
C ARG A 218 21.54 10.98 -19.62
N GLY A 219 21.36 9.90 -20.35
CA GLY A 219 21.98 8.61 -20.07
C GLY A 219 21.53 8.02 -18.75
N SER A 220 20.24 8.18 -18.38
CA SER A 220 19.70 7.55 -17.17
C SER A 220 19.69 6.05 -17.31
N ASP A 221 19.98 5.35 -16.20
CA ASP A 221 19.96 3.90 -16.14
C ASP A 221 18.53 3.38 -15.85
N VAL A 222 17.71 4.19 -15.13
CA VAL A 222 16.33 3.85 -14.77
C VAL A 222 15.41 5.05 -14.92
N LEU A 223 14.23 4.82 -15.52
CA LEU A 223 13.10 5.73 -15.53
C LEU A 223 11.96 5.13 -14.70
N ILE A 224 11.50 5.85 -13.67
CA ILE A 224 10.33 5.49 -12.88
C ILE A 224 9.17 6.40 -13.28
N VAL A 225 8.03 5.82 -13.70
CA VAL A 225 6.86 6.56 -14.18
C VAL A 225 5.75 6.49 -13.13
N ASP A 226 5.44 7.65 -12.50
CA ASP A 226 4.28 7.81 -11.60
C ASP A 226 3.00 7.96 -12.43
N THR A 227 1.91 7.31 -12.01
CA THR A 227 0.63 7.35 -12.70
C THR A 227 -0.52 7.77 -11.78
N ALA A 228 -1.62 8.21 -12.38
CA ALA A 228 -2.86 8.46 -11.67
C ALA A 228 -3.40 7.18 -10.98
N GLY A 229 -4.19 7.38 -9.93
CA GLY A 229 -4.77 6.26 -9.16
C GLY A 229 -6.24 6.49 -8.78
N ARG A 230 -7.02 7.21 -9.60
CA ARG A 230 -8.41 7.60 -9.33
C ARG A 230 -9.38 6.47 -9.64
N LEU A 231 -9.44 5.45 -8.78
CA LEU A 231 -10.22 4.24 -9.02
C LEU A 231 -11.75 4.47 -9.01
N HIS A 232 -12.24 5.58 -8.43
CA HIS A 232 -13.67 5.94 -8.51
C HIS A 232 -14.12 6.23 -9.95
N THR A 233 -13.18 6.50 -10.88
CA THR A 233 -13.39 6.55 -12.31
C THR A 233 -12.72 5.35 -12.98
N LYS A 234 -13.10 4.12 -12.59
CA LYS A 234 -12.38 2.88 -12.93
C LYS A 234 -12.08 2.77 -14.42
N GLN A 235 -13.06 2.89 -15.28
CA GLN A 235 -12.90 2.65 -16.70
C GLN A 235 -12.00 3.69 -17.38
N PRO A 236 -12.18 5.03 -17.20
CA PRO A 236 -11.24 6.02 -17.72
C PRO A 236 -9.81 5.85 -17.23
N LEU A 237 -9.62 5.51 -15.95
CA LEU A 237 -8.28 5.27 -15.38
C LEU A 237 -7.59 4.11 -16.08
N MET A 238 -8.28 2.97 -16.26
CA MET A 238 -7.68 1.79 -16.90
C MET A 238 -7.28 2.07 -18.34
N GLU A 239 -8.10 2.83 -19.09
CA GLU A 239 -7.74 3.23 -20.46
C GLU A 239 -6.56 4.22 -20.50
N GLU A 240 -6.47 5.12 -19.53
CA GLU A 240 -5.31 6.02 -19.37
C GLU A 240 -4.03 5.22 -19.10
N LEU A 241 -4.07 4.26 -18.19
CA LEU A 241 -2.91 3.41 -17.87
C LEU A 241 -2.47 2.56 -19.06
N LYS A 242 -3.42 1.95 -19.79
CA LYS A 242 -3.13 1.21 -21.03
C LYS A 242 -2.50 2.13 -22.09
N LYS A 243 -2.95 3.39 -22.17
CA LYS A 243 -2.35 4.38 -23.07
C LYS A 243 -0.92 4.70 -22.69
N VAL A 244 -0.67 5.02 -21.41
CA VAL A 244 0.69 5.32 -20.91
C VAL A 244 1.62 4.13 -21.18
N ARG A 245 1.21 2.91 -20.84
CA ARG A 245 1.98 1.70 -21.13
C ARG A 245 2.32 1.56 -22.61
N ARG A 246 1.34 1.68 -23.50
CA ARG A 246 1.56 1.61 -24.96
C ARG A 246 2.51 2.67 -25.47
N VAL A 247 2.45 3.89 -24.92
CA VAL A 247 3.36 4.98 -25.31
C VAL A 247 4.79 4.66 -24.88
N ILE A 248 4.99 4.16 -23.65
CA ILE A 248 6.30 3.70 -23.19
C ILE A 248 6.81 2.60 -24.11
N GLU A 249 6.00 1.59 -24.38
CA GLU A 249 6.33 0.44 -25.22
C GLU A 249 6.82 0.86 -26.61
N LYS A 250 6.11 1.79 -27.25
CA LYS A 250 6.52 2.39 -28.54
C LYS A 250 7.82 3.20 -28.43
N ALA A 251 7.99 3.96 -27.35
CA ALA A 251 9.15 4.82 -27.16
C ALA A 251 10.43 4.01 -26.83
N VAL A 252 10.30 2.91 -26.08
CA VAL A 252 11.43 2.05 -25.67
C VAL A 252 11.69 0.94 -26.65
N GLY A 253 10.66 0.47 -27.40
CA GLY A 253 10.71 -0.66 -28.34
C GLY A 253 10.41 -2.02 -27.69
N ARG A 254 9.99 -2.02 -26.41
CA ARG A 254 9.58 -3.20 -25.65
C ARG A 254 8.64 -2.79 -24.52
N SER A 255 7.99 -3.76 -23.87
CA SER A 255 7.19 -3.48 -22.65
C SER A 255 8.08 -2.85 -21.56
N PRO A 256 7.49 -2.08 -20.60
CA PRO A 256 8.19 -1.70 -19.38
C PRO A 256 8.86 -2.93 -18.76
N ASP A 257 10.06 -2.78 -18.22
CA ASP A 257 10.77 -3.88 -17.57
C ASP A 257 10.03 -4.33 -16.30
N GLU A 258 9.40 -3.35 -15.63
CA GLU A 258 8.55 -3.59 -14.48
C GLU A 258 7.26 -2.77 -14.57
N THR A 259 6.14 -3.41 -14.28
CA THR A 259 4.88 -2.75 -13.93
C THR A 259 4.59 -3.05 -12.46
N LEU A 260 4.94 -2.12 -11.59
CA LEU A 260 4.90 -2.29 -10.15
C LEU A 260 3.58 -1.77 -9.57
N LEU A 261 2.75 -2.66 -9.05
CA LEU A 261 1.50 -2.32 -8.38
C LEU A 261 1.77 -1.96 -6.91
N VAL A 262 1.47 -0.75 -6.52
CA VAL A 262 1.58 -0.31 -5.11
C VAL A 262 0.26 -0.54 -4.39
N LEU A 263 0.30 -1.41 -3.38
CA LEU A 263 -0.84 -1.84 -2.58
C LEU A 263 -0.62 -1.52 -1.11
N ASP A 264 -1.62 -0.92 -0.47
CA ASP A 264 -1.62 -0.66 0.97
C ASP A 264 -2.06 -1.92 1.73
N ALA A 265 -1.16 -2.49 2.55
CA ALA A 265 -1.39 -3.71 3.32
C ALA A 265 -2.57 -3.60 4.29
N THR A 266 -2.90 -2.39 4.74
CA THR A 266 -4.00 -2.15 5.70
C THR A 266 -5.39 -2.22 5.07
N THR A 267 -5.49 -2.23 3.73
CA THR A 267 -6.77 -2.26 3.01
C THR A 267 -7.40 -3.65 2.93
N GLY A 268 -6.66 -4.70 3.24
CA GLY A 268 -7.15 -6.08 3.25
C GLY A 268 -7.79 -6.51 1.92
N GLN A 269 -8.89 -7.24 1.97
CA GLN A 269 -9.56 -7.80 0.79
C GLN A 269 -10.04 -6.74 -0.21
N ASN A 270 -10.40 -5.54 0.25
CA ASN A 270 -10.79 -4.45 -0.65
C ASN A 270 -9.62 -4.01 -1.54
N GLY A 271 -8.41 -3.96 -0.99
CA GLY A 271 -7.20 -3.66 -1.74
C GLY A 271 -6.90 -4.71 -2.80
N ILE A 272 -7.05 -5.99 -2.47
CA ILE A 272 -6.85 -7.10 -3.40
C ILE A 272 -7.86 -7.05 -4.56
N ALA A 273 -9.14 -6.82 -4.26
CA ALA A 273 -10.17 -6.68 -5.30
C ALA A 273 -9.90 -5.50 -6.26
N GLN A 274 -9.34 -4.40 -5.73
CA GLN A 274 -8.88 -3.28 -6.56
C GLN A 274 -7.66 -3.66 -7.40
N ALA A 275 -6.70 -4.37 -6.80
CA ALA A 275 -5.47 -4.79 -7.45
C ALA A 275 -5.71 -5.69 -8.67
N LEU A 276 -6.69 -6.58 -8.62
CA LEU A 276 -7.09 -7.42 -9.76
C LEU A 276 -7.41 -6.59 -11.00
N ALA A 277 -8.10 -5.46 -10.85
CA ALA A 277 -8.41 -4.58 -11.98
C ALA A 277 -7.18 -3.97 -12.65
N PHE A 278 -6.13 -3.66 -11.87
CA PHE A 278 -4.86 -3.18 -12.43
C PHE A 278 -4.11 -4.31 -13.13
N THR A 279 -4.11 -5.52 -12.56
CA THR A 279 -3.45 -6.70 -13.14
C THR A 279 -4.04 -7.05 -14.52
N GLU A 280 -5.38 -6.97 -14.65
CA GLU A 280 -6.07 -7.14 -15.94
C GLU A 280 -5.77 -6.03 -16.96
N ALA A 281 -5.53 -4.81 -16.49
CA ALA A 281 -5.38 -3.66 -17.38
C ALA A 281 -3.96 -3.48 -17.94
N VAL A 282 -2.90 -3.73 -17.13
CA VAL A 282 -1.54 -3.29 -17.46
C VAL A 282 -0.44 -4.33 -17.22
N GLU A 283 -0.77 -5.62 -17.16
CA GLU A 283 0.21 -6.70 -16.97
C GLU A 283 1.19 -6.41 -15.82
N VAL A 284 0.68 -6.43 -14.61
CA VAL A 284 1.51 -6.23 -13.40
C VAL A 284 2.56 -7.33 -13.28
N THR A 285 3.82 -6.95 -13.11
CA THR A 285 4.97 -7.88 -12.97
C THR A 285 5.36 -8.11 -11.51
N GLY A 286 4.94 -7.22 -10.62
CA GLY A 286 5.24 -7.31 -9.19
C GLY A 286 4.44 -6.35 -8.34
N VAL A 287 4.43 -6.61 -7.05
CA VAL A 287 3.74 -5.80 -6.04
C VAL A 287 4.75 -5.12 -5.11
N ALA A 288 4.53 -3.83 -4.87
CA ALA A 288 5.11 -3.10 -3.75
C ALA A 288 4.05 -3.00 -2.65
N LEU A 289 4.26 -3.69 -1.55
CA LEU A 289 3.32 -3.68 -0.42
C LEU A 289 3.75 -2.63 0.59
N THR A 290 2.91 -1.61 0.81
CA THR A 290 3.19 -0.51 1.74
C THR A 290 2.49 -0.68 3.08
N LYS A 291 2.95 0.02 4.11
CA LYS A 291 2.37 0.03 5.45
C LYS A 291 2.27 -1.35 6.10
N LEU A 292 3.23 -2.21 5.84
CA LEU A 292 3.25 -3.55 6.42
C LEU A 292 3.42 -3.51 7.95
N ASP A 293 4.06 -2.46 8.47
CA ASP A 293 4.16 -2.12 9.88
C ASP A 293 2.81 -1.82 10.55
N GLY A 294 1.81 -1.39 9.78
CA GLY A 294 0.44 -1.14 10.25
C GLY A 294 -0.45 -2.38 10.34
N THR A 295 0.01 -3.56 9.89
CA THR A 295 -0.74 -4.81 9.99
C THR A 295 -0.34 -5.63 11.20
N ALA A 296 -1.30 -6.36 11.81
CA ALA A 296 -1.04 -7.12 13.03
C ALA A 296 -0.02 -8.23 12.81
N LYS A 297 -0.02 -8.88 11.62
CA LYS A 297 0.84 -10.05 11.34
C LYS A 297 1.33 -10.15 9.89
N GLY A 298 0.82 -9.30 8.98
CA GLY A 298 1.28 -9.23 7.59
C GLY A 298 0.84 -10.36 6.67
N GLY A 299 -0.08 -11.25 7.11
CA GLY A 299 -0.56 -12.38 6.30
C GLY A 299 -1.22 -11.98 4.98
N VAL A 300 -1.58 -10.70 4.82
CA VAL A 300 -2.08 -10.13 3.56
C VAL A 300 -1.12 -10.40 2.37
N VAL A 301 0.17 -10.55 2.62
CA VAL A 301 1.17 -10.94 1.61
C VAL A 301 0.78 -12.25 0.92
N LEU A 302 0.32 -13.24 1.71
CA LEU A 302 -0.14 -14.52 1.18
C LEU A 302 -1.37 -14.35 0.28
N ALA A 303 -2.35 -13.57 0.75
CA ALA A 303 -3.55 -13.30 -0.03
C ALA A 303 -3.24 -12.57 -1.34
N VAL A 304 -2.32 -11.61 -1.32
CA VAL A 304 -1.84 -10.91 -2.53
C VAL A 304 -1.22 -11.90 -3.51
N ARG A 305 -0.28 -12.73 -3.04
CA ARG A 305 0.41 -13.70 -3.89
C ARG A 305 -0.54 -14.74 -4.47
N ASP A 306 -1.43 -15.27 -3.63
CA ASP A 306 -2.41 -16.29 -3.98
C ASP A 306 -3.44 -15.80 -5.02
N GLN A 307 -4.00 -14.61 -4.80
CA GLN A 307 -5.13 -14.12 -5.61
C GLN A 307 -4.70 -13.34 -6.85
N LEU A 308 -3.57 -12.63 -6.81
CA LEU A 308 -3.05 -11.88 -7.96
C LEU A 308 -2.11 -12.71 -8.84
N GLY A 309 -1.52 -13.77 -8.32
CA GLY A 309 -0.56 -14.60 -9.05
C GLY A 309 0.81 -13.94 -9.32
N VAL A 310 1.02 -12.68 -8.84
CA VAL A 310 2.26 -11.93 -9.07
C VAL A 310 3.12 -11.85 -7.80
N PRO A 311 4.46 -11.80 -7.92
CA PRO A 311 5.34 -11.75 -6.75
C PRO A 311 5.26 -10.41 -6.03
N VAL A 312 5.37 -10.44 -4.69
CA VAL A 312 5.74 -9.26 -3.92
C VAL A 312 7.26 -9.07 -4.10
N LYS A 313 7.67 -7.88 -4.55
CA LYS A 313 9.09 -7.56 -4.84
C LYS A 313 9.71 -6.65 -3.79
N VAL A 314 8.93 -5.71 -3.27
CA VAL A 314 9.38 -4.78 -2.23
C VAL A 314 8.30 -4.55 -1.18
N VAL A 315 8.73 -4.27 0.04
CA VAL A 315 7.85 -3.97 1.18
C VAL A 315 8.26 -2.66 1.83
N GLY A 316 7.27 -1.82 2.13
CA GLY A 316 7.42 -0.60 2.93
C GLY A 316 7.17 -0.91 4.40
N THR A 317 8.16 -0.66 5.24
CA THR A 317 8.20 -1.02 6.67
C THR A 317 8.19 0.20 7.58
N GLY A 318 7.97 1.40 7.06
CA GLY A 318 7.93 2.66 7.81
C GLY A 318 7.94 3.88 6.91
N GLU A 319 8.24 5.07 7.46
CA GLU A 319 8.14 6.35 6.76
C GLU A 319 9.50 6.91 6.28
N SER A 320 10.62 6.38 6.77
CA SER A 320 11.97 6.85 6.39
C SER A 320 12.34 6.44 4.96
N VAL A 321 13.30 7.13 4.36
CA VAL A 321 13.78 6.85 2.99
C VAL A 321 14.29 5.41 2.85
N GLY A 322 14.92 4.87 3.90
CA GLY A 322 15.44 3.50 3.93
C GLY A 322 14.39 2.42 4.14
N ASP A 323 13.15 2.78 4.53
CA ASP A 323 12.09 1.83 4.88
C ASP A 323 11.37 1.31 3.62
N LEU A 324 12.13 0.88 2.62
CA LEU A 324 11.68 0.12 1.45
C LEU A 324 12.68 -1.01 1.22
N GLU A 325 12.27 -2.23 1.50
CA GLU A 325 13.13 -3.41 1.47
C GLU A 325 12.72 -4.38 0.37
N PRO A 326 13.65 -5.17 -0.21
CA PRO A 326 13.29 -6.33 -1.01
C PRO A 326 12.48 -7.29 -0.16
N PHE A 327 11.50 -7.92 -0.77
CA PHE A 327 10.75 -8.96 -0.08
C PHE A 327 11.54 -10.27 -0.04
N ASP A 328 11.72 -10.80 1.15
CA ASP A 328 12.33 -12.12 1.40
C ASP A 328 11.24 -13.10 1.83
N SER A 329 10.92 -14.06 0.96
CA SER A 329 9.86 -15.06 1.17
C SER A 329 10.14 -15.96 2.36
N GLU A 330 11.39 -16.42 2.52
CA GLU A 330 11.77 -17.36 3.59
C GLU A 330 11.77 -16.66 4.95
N ALA A 331 12.39 -15.48 5.03
CA ALA A 331 12.39 -14.67 6.24
C ALA A 331 10.96 -14.28 6.65
N PHE A 332 10.10 -13.98 5.67
CA PHE A 332 8.71 -13.66 5.93
C PHE A 332 7.93 -14.88 6.45
N ALA A 333 8.06 -16.04 5.81
CA ALA A 333 7.40 -17.28 6.25
C ALA A 333 7.82 -17.66 7.67
N ALA A 334 9.12 -17.61 7.99
CA ALA A 334 9.63 -17.85 9.32
C ALA A 334 9.01 -16.91 10.36
N ARG A 335 9.01 -15.61 10.10
CA ARG A 335 8.41 -14.60 10.99
C ARG A 335 6.91 -14.81 11.19
N LEU A 336 6.15 -15.12 10.14
CA LEU A 336 4.70 -15.34 10.22
C LEU A 336 4.36 -16.55 11.10
N LEU A 337 5.17 -17.60 11.03
CA LEU A 337 5.01 -18.81 11.85
C LEU A 337 5.47 -18.61 13.30
N GLY A 338 6.19 -17.51 13.59
CA GLY A 338 6.70 -17.21 14.93
C GLY A 338 8.05 -17.85 15.21
N GLY A 339 8.88 -17.98 14.18
CA GLY A 339 10.30 -18.32 14.25
C GLY A 339 11.15 -17.10 14.60
#